data_840025fcdbbe7277ba1c53d8aed7cc73
#
_entry.id   840025fcdbbe7277ba1c53d8aed7cc73
#
_cell.length_a   1.000
_cell.length_b   1.000
_cell.length_c   1.000
_cell.angle_alpha   90.00
_cell.angle_beta   90.00
_cell.angle_gamma   90.00
#
_symmetry.space_group_name_H-M   'P 1'
#
loop_
_entity.id
_entity.type
_entity.pdbx_description
1 polymer ?
#
loop_
_entity_poly.entity_id
_entity_poly.type
_entity_poly.pdbx_seq_one_letter_code
_entity_poly.pdbx_strand_id
1 'polypeptide(L)'
;MIDFQPVETAPTLELAPDDIAALLDELEAYHAIYSPLFQRREQREWSAKYVHGLLLELPRKSIEPMVLALEGANRNAVRAMQQFLSEGAWDDDAILRRHWQEVDADLGDADGVLTLDGSDFPKQGTESVGVKRQYCGELGKRANCQAGVFLGYASPHGYALLDRRLYLPEEWVTDDAYAERRQACGIPDDIAFTTKPMLGWAMIEALHQASSLRCRWVACDEGFGRDSALLDKIDGLGLWYFAEVPHDTRAWLERPAIAIPPWSGRGRKPPREQLVLDAPEPQTVVQIASALPSDAWTRQVIKEGSNGPIVAEFAQRRVVAVREGLPGPEVWLVLRRNVETGELKTYLSNAPVRTHQSRLVWVSGMRWPLETCFEEGKQYLGLGDYEVRSWRGWHHHMTLCILAHFFLVRVQCRLKKSSEPDGAAGPRTAVQCPTPPGV
;
A
#
# COMPACT_ATOMS: atom_id res chain seq x y z
N MET A 1 -15.44 33.26 -25.14
CA MET A 1 -16.49 32.35 -24.68
C MET A 1 -15.97 30.94 -24.96
N ILE A 2 -15.48 30.27 -23.94
CA ILE A 2 -15.03 28.88 -24.05
C ILE A 2 -16.27 28.04 -23.82
N ASP A 3 -16.67 27.32 -24.87
CA ASP A 3 -17.84 26.45 -24.86
C ASP A 3 -17.52 25.21 -23.98
N PHE A 4 -18.07 25.18 -22.78
CA PHE A 4 -17.98 24.02 -21.89
C PHE A 4 -18.92 22.93 -22.42
N GLN A 5 -18.37 21.96 -23.09
CA GLN A 5 -19.12 20.72 -23.33
C GLN A 5 -19.37 20.02 -21.97
N PRO A 6 -20.59 19.55 -21.71
CA PRO A 6 -20.85 18.80 -20.49
C PRO A 6 -20.00 17.53 -20.46
N VAL A 7 -19.33 17.29 -19.33
CA VAL A 7 -18.61 16.03 -19.07
C VAL A 7 -19.60 14.89 -19.26
N GLU A 8 -19.39 14.03 -20.24
CA GLU A 8 -20.16 12.79 -20.39
C GLU A 8 -20.02 12.02 -19.06
N THR A 9 -21.15 11.86 -18.37
CA THR A 9 -21.22 10.94 -17.22
C THR A 9 -20.83 9.56 -17.72
N ALA A 10 -19.93 8.90 -16.98
CA ALA A 10 -19.53 7.53 -17.31
C ALA A 10 -20.81 6.69 -17.58
N PRO A 11 -20.86 5.90 -18.64
CA PRO A 11 -22.05 5.14 -18.98
C PRO A 11 -22.43 4.25 -17.80
N THR A 12 -23.68 4.41 -17.34
CA THR A 12 -24.25 3.53 -16.32
C THR A 12 -24.35 2.14 -16.95
N LEU A 13 -23.59 1.18 -16.45
CA LEU A 13 -23.63 -0.19 -16.94
C LEU A 13 -24.94 -0.81 -16.41
N GLU A 14 -25.94 -0.98 -17.26
CA GLU A 14 -27.14 -1.75 -16.95
C GLU A 14 -26.82 -3.23 -17.14
N LEU A 15 -26.70 -3.97 -16.05
CA LEU A 15 -26.50 -5.42 -16.08
C LEU A 15 -27.86 -6.13 -16.23
N ALA A 16 -27.97 -6.99 -17.22
CA ALA A 16 -29.14 -7.87 -17.37
C ALA A 16 -29.12 -8.99 -16.28
N PRO A 17 -30.24 -9.62 -15.99
CA PRO A 17 -30.27 -10.76 -15.04
C PRO A 17 -29.29 -11.89 -15.38
N ASP A 18 -29.07 -12.15 -16.66
CA ASP A 18 -28.10 -13.16 -17.13
C ASP A 18 -26.65 -12.73 -16.86
N ASP A 19 -26.33 -11.43 -16.92
CA ASP A 19 -25.02 -10.92 -16.57
C ASP A 19 -24.75 -11.10 -15.07
N ILE A 20 -25.78 -10.89 -14.23
CA ILE A 20 -25.70 -11.09 -12.78
C ILE A 20 -25.49 -12.59 -12.45
N ALA A 21 -26.21 -13.47 -13.12
CA ALA A 21 -26.03 -14.92 -12.96
C ALA A 21 -24.60 -15.32 -13.35
N ALA A 22 -24.09 -14.81 -14.47
CA ALA A 22 -22.71 -15.06 -14.90
C ALA A 22 -21.65 -14.54 -13.89
N LEU A 23 -21.92 -13.44 -13.18
CA LEU A 23 -21.04 -12.93 -12.14
C LEU A 23 -21.00 -13.85 -10.90
N LEU A 24 -22.11 -14.53 -10.56
CA LEU A 24 -22.11 -15.50 -9.47
C LEU A 24 -21.29 -16.74 -9.83
N ASP A 25 -21.44 -17.28 -11.04
CA ASP A 25 -20.62 -18.39 -11.53
C ASP A 25 -19.12 -17.99 -11.56
N GLU A 26 -18.82 -16.78 -11.96
CA GLU A 26 -17.45 -16.24 -11.95
C GLU A 26 -16.89 -16.12 -10.53
N LEU A 27 -17.70 -15.68 -9.55
CA LEU A 27 -17.31 -15.62 -8.15
C LEU A 27 -17.03 -17.03 -7.59
N GLU A 28 -17.86 -18.00 -7.93
CA GLU A 28 -17.64 -19.40 -7.54
C GLU A 28 -16.34 -19.95 -8.14
N ALA A 29 -16.10 -19.71 -9.42
CA ALA A 29 -14.87 -20.10 -10.10
C ALA A 29 -13.64 -19.41 -9.51
N TYR A 30 -13.75 -18.11 -9.18
CA TYR A 30 -12.70 -17.38 -8.50
C TYR A 30 -12.42 -17.93 -7.11
N HIS A 31 -13.44 -18.19 -6.30
CA HIS A 31 -13.28 -18.77 -4.97
C HIS A 31 -12.67 -20.17 -5.05
N ALA A 32 -12.99 -20.96 -6.07
CA ALA A 32 -12.45 -22.31 -6.28
C ALA A 32 -10.91 -22.33 -6.37
N ILE A 33 -10.27 -21.22 -6.78
CA ILE A 33 -8.80 -21.06 -6.81
C ILE A 33 -8.20 -21.21 -5.40
N TYR A 34 -8.89 -20.70 -4.39
CA TYR A 34 -8.44 -20.66 -2.98
C TYR A 34 -9.01 -21.83 -2.16
N SER A 35 -10.11 -22.44 -2.61
CA SER A 35 -10.82 -23.49 -1.90
C SER A 35 -9.90 -24.65 -1.41
N PRO A 36 -8.90 -25.13 -2.18
CA PRO A 36 -8.01 -26.21 -1.73
C PRO A 36 -7.12 -25.83 -0.53
N LEU A 37 -6.94 -24.53 -0.25
CA LEU A 37 -6.14 -24.03 0.87
C LEU A 37 -6.89 -24.09 2.20
N PHE A 38 -8.21 -24.29 2.17
CA PHE A 38 -9.03 -24.55 3.34
C PHE A 38 -9.13 -26.07 3.57
N GLN A 39 -8.63 -26.55 4.70
CA GLN A 39 -8.53 -27.98 4.99
C GLN A 39 -9.88 -28.66 5.17
N ARG A 40 -10.84 -27.96 5.80
CA ARG A 40 -12.15 -28.52 6.13
C ARG A 40 -13.21 -28.02 5.15
N ARG A 41 -14.21 -28.88 4.90
CA ARG A 41 -15.35 -28.56 4.04
C ARG A 41 -16.10 -27.32 4.54
N GLU A 42 -16.33 -27.23 5.83
CA GLU A 42 -17.04 -26.11 6.44
C GLU A 42 -16.27 -24.78 6.26
N GLN A 43 -14.93 -24.82 6.32
CA GLN A 43 -14.13 -23.62 6.06
C GLN A 43 -14.29 -23.14 4.62
N ARG A 44 -14.36 -24.05 3.64
CA ARG A 44 -14.58 -23.72 2.22
C ARG A 44 -15.95 -23.08 2.02
N GLU A 45 -16.98 -23.65 2.65
CA GLU A 45 -18.34 -23.13 2.56
C GLU A 45 -18.45 -21.74 3.21
N TRP A 46 -17.87 -21.54 4.41
CA TRP A 46 -17.93 -20.26 5.10
C TRP A 46 -17.05 -19.19 4.46
N SER A 47 -15.90 -19.55 3.89
CA SER A 47 -15.07 -18.60 3.15
C SER A 47 -15.77 -18.08 1.89
N ALA A 48 -16.43 -18.95 1.14
CA ALA A 48 -17.23 -18.56 -0.02
C ALA A 48 -18.37 -17.60 0.38
N LYS A 49 -19.14 -17.97 1.43
CA LYS A 49 -20.23 -17.14 1.95
C LYS A 49 -19.73 -15.80 2.49
N TYR A 50 -18.57 -15.78 3.13
CA TYR A 50 -18.00 -14.53 3.65
C TYR A 50 -17.61 -13.59 2.52
N VAL A 51 -16.88 -14.06 1.50
CA VAL A 51 -16.53 -13.28 0.32
C VAL A 51 -17.78 -12.79 -0.41
N HIS A 52 -18.78 -13.65 -0.58
CA HIS A 52 -20.06 -13.26 -1.17
C HIS A 52 -20.75 -12.16 -0.34
N GLY A 53 -20.81 -12.33 1.00
CA GLY A 53 -21.39 -11.33 1.92
C GLY A 53 -20.71 -9.96 1.84
N LEU A 54 -19.37 -9.94 1.66
CA LEU A 54 -18.63 -8.68 1.44
C LEU A 54 -19.01 -7.98 0.13
N LEU A 55 -19.47 -8.71 -0.86
CA LEU A 55 -19.88 -8.17 -2.17
C LEU A 55 -21.36 -7.73 -2.22
N LEU A 56 -22.18 -8.12 -1.24
CA LEU A 56 -23.57 -7.69 -1.17
C LEU A 56 -23.68 -6.18 -0.88
N GLU A 57 -24.73 -5.56 -1.36
CA GLU A 57 -25.08 -4.18 -1.01
C GLU A 57 -25.79 -4.16 0.36
N LEU A 58 -25.00 -3.95 1.42
CA LEU A 58 -25.48 -3.88 2.80
C LEU A 58 -25.01 -2.58 3.45
N PRO A 59 -25.83 -1.94 4.31
CA PRO A 59 -25.43 -0.72 5.02
C PRO A 59 -24.22 -0.92 5.94
N ARG A 60 -24.02 -2.15 6.42
CA ARG A 60 -22.89 -2.58 7.23
C ARG A 60 -22.59 -4.03 6.94
N LYS A 61 -21.30 -4.33 6.74
CA LYS A 61 -20.84 -5.67 6.36
C LYS A 61 -20.15 -6.38 7.54
N SER A 62 -20.80 -6.36 8.71
CA SER A 62 -20.40 -7.24 9.82
C SER A 62 -21.11 -8.61 9.68
N ILE A 63 -20.69 -9.58 10.46
CA ILE A 63 -21.09 -10.99 10.29
C ILE A 63 -22.63 -11.17 10.33
N GLU A 64 -23.30 -10.57 11.29
CA GLU A 64 -24.76 -10.77 11.46
C GLU A 64 -25.57 -10.26 10.25
N PRO A 65 -25.41 -9.01 9.76
CA PRO A 65 -26.08 -8.57 8.54
C PRO A 65 -25.80 -9.41 7.31
N MET A 66 -24.52 -9.85 7.13
CA MET A 66 -24.17 -10.72 6.00
C MET A 66 -24.87 -12.08 6.08
N VAL A 67 -24.89 -12.70 7.26
CA VAL A 67 -25.57 -13.99 7.46
C VAL A 67 -27.08 -13.86 7.29
N LEU A 68 -27.68 -12.78 7.82
CA LEU A 68 -29.12 -12.54 7.63
C LEU A 68 -29.49 -12.42 6.15
N ALA A 69 -28.65 -11.78 5.35
CA ALA A 69 -28.88 -11.64 3.92
C ALA A 69 -28.72 -12.96 3.14
N LEU A 70 -27.75 -13.82 3.54
CA LEU A 70 -27.43 -15.06 2.84
C LEU A 70 -28.22 -16.29 3.32
N GLU A 71 -28.51 -16.38 4.63
CA GLU A 71 -29.04 -17.59 5.29
C GLU A 71 -30.37 -17.32 6.03
N GLY A 72 -30.86 -16.06 6.03
CA GLY A 72 -31.99 -15.67 6.84
C GLY A 72 -31.66 -15.66 8.34
N ALA A 73 -32.71 -15.63 9.18
CA ALA A 73 -32.59 -15.54 10.64
C ALA A 73 -32.09 -16.87 11.26
N ASN A 74 -30.83 -17.19 11.05
CA ASN A 74 -30.20 -18.44 11.53
C ASN A 74 -29.07 -18.14 12.52
N ARG A 75 -29.37 -18.24 13.84
CA ARG A 75 -28.38 -18.03 14.91
C ARG A 75 -27.17 -18.96 14.84
N ASN A 76 -27.38 -20.21 14.39
CA ASN A 76 -26.29 -21.16 14.26
C ASN A 76 -25.33 -20.77 13.13
N ALA A 77 -25.88 -20.24 12.03
CA ALA A 77 -25.06 -19.72 10.92
C ALA A 77 -24.22 -18.50 11.36
N VAL A 78 -24.78 -17.56 12.15
CA VAL A 78 -24.02 -16.45 12.71
C VAL A 78 -22.85 -16.93 13.56
N ARG A 79 -23.11 -17.89 14.48
CA ARG A 79 -22.04 -18.48 15.32
C ARG A 79 -20.98 -19.21 14.48
N ALA A 80 -21.41 -19.98 13.48
CA ALA A 80 -20.47 -20.71 12.63
C ALA A 80 -19.56 -19.77 11.83
N MET A 81 -20.09 -18.65 11.30
CA MET A 81 -19.27 -17.64 10.61
C MET A 81 -18.35 -16.90 11.57
N GLN A 82 -18.79 -16.62 12.81
CA GLN A 82 -17.93 -16.05 13.86
C GLN A 82 -16.77 -16.99 14.22
N GLN A 83 -17.05 -18.28 14.40
CA GLN A 83 -16.02 -19.29 14.66
C GLN A 83 -15.07 -19.45 13.48
N PHE A 84 -15.58 -19.49 12.24
CA PHE A 84 -14.76 -19.54 11.04
C PHE A 84 -13.76 -18.38 11.00
N LEU A 85 -14.20 -17.15 11.28
CA LEU A 85 -13.38 -15.96 11.18
C LEU A 85 -12.41 -15.80 12.37
N SER A 86 -12.89 -16.01 13.61
CA SER A 86 -12.12 -15.69 14.83
C SER A 86 -11.28 -16.87 15.34
N GLU A 87 -11.72 -18.12 15.13
CA GLU A 87 -11.13 -19.31 15.70
C GLU A 87 -10.63 -20.31 14.65
N GLY A 88 -11.13 -20.23 13.42
CA GLY A 88 -10.78 -21.13 12.33
C GLY A 88 -9.27 -21.18 12.10
N ALA A 89 -8.68 -22.37 12.17
CA ALA A 89 -7.24 -22.56 11.98
C ALA A 89 -6.93 -22.79 10.47
N TRP A 90 -7.23 -21.81 9.62
CA TRP A 90 -6.81 -21.81 8.23
C TRP A 90 -5.64 -20.84 8.01
N ASP A 91 -4.79 -21.17 7.05
CA ASP A 91 -3.53 -20.47 6.76
C ASP A 91 -3.81 -19.31 5.79
N ASP A 92 -3.93 -18.10 6.33
CA ASP A 92 -4.14 -16.87 5.57
C ASP A 92 -2.90 -16.44 4.78
N ASP A 93 -1.69 -16.79 5.23
CA ASP A 93 -0.46 -16.53 4.47
C ASP A 93 -0.37 -17.44 3.23
N ALA A 94 -0.84 -18.69 3.31
CA ALA A 94 -0.95 -19.57 2.14
C ALA A 94 -1.94 -19.01 1.10
N ILE A 95 -3.06 -18.46 1.56
CA ILE A 95 -4.04 -17.80 0.71
C ILE A 95 -3.44 -16.58 0.02
N LEU A 96 -2.71 -15.73 0.75
CA LEU A 96 -2.07 -14.56 0.18
C LEU A 96 -0.97 -14.93 -0.82
N ARG A 97 -0.16 -15.96 -0.55
CA ARG A 97 0.81 -16.45 -1.54
C ARG A 97 0.16 -16.89 -2.85
N ARG A 98 -1.01 -17.54 -2.77
CA ARG A 98 -1.79 -17.86 -3.97
C ARG A 98 -2.34 -16.61 -4.63
N HIS A 99 -2.84 -15.68 -3.85
CA HIS A 99 -3.34 -14.39 -4.34
C HIS A 99 -2.27 -13.60 -5.11
N TRP A 100 -1.02 -13.56 -4.65
CA TRP A 100 0.07 -12.91 -5.37
C TRP A 100 0.28 -13.50 -6.78
N GLN A 101 0.13 -14.82 -6.92
CA GLN A 101 0.21 -15.48 -8.22
C GLN A 101 -0.93 -15.09 -9.15
N GLU A 102 -2.16 -14.97 -8.61
CA GLU A 102 -3.31 -14.51 -9.39
C GLU A 102 -3.16 -13.03 -9.81
N VAL A 103 -2.63 -12.19 -8.92
CA VAL A 103 -2.32 -10.79 -9.24
C VAL A 103 -1.25 -10.71 -10.34
N ASP A 104 -0.19 -11.54 -10.27
CA ASP A 104 0.82 -11.57 -11.34
C ASP A 104 0.24 -12.02 -12.68
N ALA A 105 -0.64 -13.02 -12.66
CA ALA A 105 -1.27 -13.53 -13.89
C ALA A 105 -2.13 -12.45 -14.59
N ASP A 106 -2.86 -11.65 -13.82
CA ASP A 106 -3.79 -10.67 -14.37
C ASP A 106 -3.17 -9.28 -14.58
N LEU A 107 -2.30 -8.85 -13.66
CA LEU A 107 -1.79 -7.47 -13.57
C LEU A 107 -0.27 -7.37 -13.64
N GLY A 108 0.46 -8.48 -13.61
CA GLY A 108 1.92 -8.49 -13.46
C GLY A 108 2.65 -7.78 -14.59
N ASP A 109 3.57 -6.88 -14.23
CA ASP A 109 4.40 -6.11 -15.15
C ASP A 109 5.84 -6.04 -14.64
N ALA A 110 6.81 -6.07 -15.54
CA ALA A 110 8.23 -6.01 -15.20
C ALA A 110 8.62 -4.70 -14.49
N ASP A 111 7.88 -3.61 -14.75
CA ASP A 111 8.02 -2.31 -14.11
C ASP A 111 6.95 -2.08 -13.01
N GLY A 112 6.26 -3.13 -12.59
CA GLY A 112 5.24 -3.07 -11.54
C GLY A 112 5.75 -2.40 -10.27
N VAL A 113 4.83 -1.71 -9.58
CA VAL A 113 5.12 -0.89 -8.39
C VAL A 113 4.44 -1.49 -7.18
N LEU A 114 5.21 -1.91 -6.20
CA LEU A 114 4.72 -2.18 -4.84
C LEU A 114 4.46 -0.85 -4.14
N THR A 115 3.37 -0.77 -3.39
CA THR A 115 3.00 0.44 -2.66
C THR A 115 2.80 0.13 -1.19
N LEU A 116 3.44 0.91 -0.30
CA LEU A 116 3.28 0.81 1.15
C LEU A 116 2.50 1.99 1.68
N ASP A 117 1.45 1.70 2.45
CA ASP A 117 0.73 2.73 3.19
C ASP A 117 0.05 2.14 4.43
N GLY A 118 -0.42 3.02 5.32
CA GLY A 118 -1.21 2.67 6.49
C GLY A 118 -2.70 2.93 6.28
N SER A 119 -3.55 2.16 6.96
CA SER A 119 -4.97 2.48 7.09
C SER A 119 -5.41 2.31 8.52
N ASP A 120 -6.14 3.32 9.02
CA ASP A 120 -6.64 3.31 10.39
C ASP A 120 -8.11 2.92 10.44
N PHE A 121 -8.49 2.24 11.51
CA PHE A 121 -9.85 1.75 11.75
C PHE A 121 -10.34 2.26 13.10
N PRO A 122 -11.22 3.29 13.13
CA PRO A 122 -11.81 3.78 14.37
C PRO A 122 -12.54 2.66 15.13
N LYS A 123 -12.36 2.60 16.44
CA LYS A 123 -13.00 1.61 17.30
C LYS A 123 -13.64 2.29 18.52
N GLN A 124 -14.78 1.74 18.94
CA GLN A 124 -15.42 2.09 20.18
C GLN A 124 -14.93 1.26 21.31
N GLY A 125 -14.56 1.32 22.34
CA GLY A 125 -14.11 0.34 23.34
C GLY A 125 -12.64 -0.01 23.23
N THR A 126 -12.19 -0.85 24.13
CA THR A 126 -10.76 -1.11 24.40
C THR A 126 -10.36 -2.57 24.15
N GLU A 127 -11.31 -3.43 23.82
CA GLU A 127 -11.12 -4.89 23.80
C GLU A 127 -10.55 -5.45 22.49
N SER A 128 -10.50 -4.64 21.44
CA SER A 128 -9.96 -5.11 20.15
C SER A 128 -8.42 -5.12 20.19
N VAL A 129 -7.83 -6.12 19.57
CA VAL A 129 -6.37 -6.28 19.46
C VAL A 129 -5.70 -5.03 18.88
N GLY A 130 -4.62 -4.55 19.50
CA GLY A 130 -3.84 -3.40 18.99
C GLY A 130 -4.54 -2.05 19.10
N VAL A 131 -5.75 -1.96 19.70
CA VAL A 131 -6.47 -0.70 19.84
C VAL A 131 -5.78 0.22 20.84
N LYS A 132 -5.63 1.48 20.44
CA LYS A 132 -5.04 2.55 21.27
C LYS A 132 -5.61 3.90 20.90
N ARG A 133 -5.60 4.86 21.83
CA ARG A 133 -5.87 6.27 21.53
C ARG A 133 -4.62 6.90 20.90
N GLN A 134 -4.59 6.94 19.59
CA GLN A 134 -3.49 7.45 18.77
C GLN A 134 -4.01 8.39 17.68
N TYR A 135 -3.13 8.97 16.85
CA TYR A 135 -3.58 9.69 15.68
C TYR A 135 -4.26 8.71 14.74
N CYS A 136 -5.46 9.05 14.32
CA CYS A 136 -6.28 8.25 13.40
C CYS A 136 -6.44 9.06 12.10
N GLY A 137 -5.74 8.66 11.05
CA GLY A 137 -5.76 9.33 9.75
C GLY A 137 -7.17 9.41 9.16
N GLU A 138 -7.97 8.36 9.34
CA GLU A 138 -9.38 8.31 8.94
C GLU A 138 -10.24 9.45 9.51
N LEU A 139 -9.95 9.87 10.73
CA LEU A 139 -10.70 10.91 11.43
C LEU A 139 -9.97 12.26 11.48
N GLY A 140 -8.74 12.34 10.99
CA GLY A 140 -7.89 13.53 11.06
C GLY A 140 -7.57 14.01 12.48
N LYS A 141 -7.72 13.17 13.50
CA LYS A 141 -7.55 13.52 14.92
C LYS A 141 -7.09 12.35 15.77
N ARG A 142 -6.69 12.62 17.01
CA ARG A 142 -6.41 11.54 18.00
C ARG A 142 -7.72 10.88 18.44
N ALA A 143 -7.86 9.60 18.11
CA ALA A 143 -9.02 8.79 18.43
C ALA A 143 -8.59 7.37 18.83
N ASN A 144 -9.53 6.61 19.37
CA ASN A 144 -9.32 5.20 19.63
C ASN A 144 -9.44 4.43 18.31
N CYS A 145 -8.35 3.83 17.85
CA CYS A 145 -8.30 3.12 16.57
C CYS A 145 -7.29 1.98 16.60
N GLN A 146 -7.46 1.07 15.65
CA GLN A 146 -6.45 0.12 15.21
C GLN A 146 -5.76 0.70 13.97
N ALA A 147 -4.49 0.38 13.78
CA ALA A 147 -3.72 0.76 12.59
C ALA A 147 -3.26 -0.49 11.85
N GLY A 148 -3.56 -0.58 10.57
CA GLY A 148 -3.04 -1.60 9.67
C GLY A 148 -1.95 -1.02 8.77
N VAL A 149 -0.96 -1.84 8.41
CA VAL A 149 0.01 -1.59 7.35
C VAL A 149 -0.33 -2.50 6.19
N PHE A 150 -0.39 -1.95 5.00
CA PHE A 150 -0.80 -2.68 3.80
C PHE A 150 0.26 -2.56 2.71
N LEU A 151 0.40 -3.66 1.97
CA LEU A 151 1.16 -3.71 0.74
C LEU A 151 0.17 -3.78 -0.42
N GLY A 152 0.28 -2.88 -1.37
CA GLY A 152 -0.46 -2.88 -2.62
C GLY A 152 0.44 -3.08 -3.82
N TYR A 153 -0.18 -3.27 -4.97
CA TYR A 153 0.47 -3.37 -6.27
C TYR A 153 -0.24 -2.47 -7.28
N ALA A 154 0.53 -1.86 -8.14
CA ALA A 154 0.02 -1.08 -9.26
C ALA A 154 0.87 -1.31 -10.50
N SER A 155 0.20 -1.44 -11.66
CA SER A 155 0.81 -1.58 -12.97
C SER A 155 -0.04 -0.87 -14.03
N PRO A 156 0.37 -0.82 -15.30
CA PRO A 156 -0.49 -0.33 -16.37
C PRO A 156 -1.78 -1.15 -16.57
N HIS A 157 -1.84 -2.36 -16.01
CA HIS A 157 -2.96 -3.29 -16.16
C HIS A 157 -4.02 -3.15 -15.06
N GLY A 158 -3.67 -2.52 -13.93
CA GLY A 158 -4.57 -2.34 -12.79
C GLY A 158 -3.83 -2.27 -11.46
N TYR A 159 -4.57 -2.51 -10.38
CA TYR A 159 -4.06 -2.41 -9.02
C TYR A 159 -4.72 -3.48 -8.12
N ALA A 160 -4.05 -3.81 -7.01
CA ALA A 160 -4.58 -4.75 -6.02
C ALA A 160 -3.96 -4.51 -4.64
N LEU A 161 -4.69 -4.86 -3.57
CA LEU A 161 -4.11 -5.10 -2.26
C LEU A 161 -3.42 -6.47 -2.29
N LEU A 162 -2.23 -6.58 -1.71
CA LEU A 162 -1.44 -7.81 -1.70
C LEU A 162 -1.34 -8.46 -0.31
N ASP A 163 -1.10 -7.64 0.71
CA ASP A 163 -0.82 -8.12 2.06
C ASP A 163 -1.19 -7.06 3.09
N ARG A 164 -1.24 -7.47 4.35
CA ARG A 164 -1.63 -6.65 5.50
C ARG A 164 -0.89 -7.09 6.76
N ARG A 165 -0.61 -6.15 7.64
CA ARG A 165 -0.11 -6.42 9.00
C ARG A 165 -0.81 -5.49 9.99
N LEU A 166 -1.26 -6.05 11.11
CA LEU A 166 -1.76 -5.23 12.21
C LEU A 166 -0.60 -4.62 12.97
N TYR A 167 -0.60 -3.30 13.09
CA TYR A 167 0.37 -2.61 13.96
C TYR A 167 -0.05 -2.73 15.42
N LEU A 168 0.82 -3.29 16.23
CA LEU A 168 0.68 -3.30 17.69
C LEU A 168 1.48 -2.13 18.26
N PRO A 169 0.86 -1.17 18.95
CA PRO A 169 1.57 -0.17 19.74
C PRO A 169 2.53 -0.85 20.74
N GLU A 170 3.66 -0.22 21.00
CA GLU A 170 4.73 -0.81 21.82
C GLU A 170 4.23 -1.36 23.14
N GLU A 171 3.34 -0.63 23.84
CA GLU A 171 2.77 -1.04 25.12
C GLU A 171 2.00 -2.37 25.05
N TRP A 172 1.36 -2.66 23.90
CA TRP A 172 0.69 -3.94 23.70
C TRP A 172 1.65 -5.15 23.76
N VAL A 173 2.92 -4.92 23.49
CA VAL A 173 3.92 -5.98 23.42
C VAL A 173 4.83 -5.99 24.65
N THR A 174 5.22 -4.82 25.16
CA THR A 174 6.26 -4.69 26.19
C THR A 174 5.72 -4.43 27.60
N ASP A 175 4.48 -3.94 27.76
CA ASP A 175 3.90 -3.61 29.06
C ASP A 175 3.11 -4.79 29.64
N ASP A 176 3.46 -5.20 30.85
CA ASP A 176 2.78 -6.28 31.58
C ASP A 176 1.29 -5.98 31.85
N ALA A 177 0.90 -4.71 31.92
CA ALA A 177 -0.49 -4.30 32.03
C ALA A 177 -1.37 -4.76 30.85
N TYR A 178 -0.77 -5.10 29.72
CA TYR A 178 -1.46 -5.64 28.54
C TYR A 178 -1.43 -7.18 28.46
N ALA A 179 -0.79 -7.89 29.40
CA ALA A 179 -0.61 -9.35 29.33
C ALA A 179 -1.95 -10.10 29.20
N GLU A 180 -2.93 -9.78 30.05
CA GLU A 180 -4.27 -10.40 30.00
C GLU A 180 -4.98 -10.09 28.67
N ARG A 181 -4.85 -8.88 28.13
CA ARG A 181 -5.45 -8.49 26.86
C ARG A 181 -4.78 -9.17 25.67
N ARG A 182 -3.44 -9.33 25.71
CA ARG A 182 -2.72 -10.11 24.69
C ARG A 182 -3.24 -11.53 24.63
N GLN A 183 -3.38 -12.19 25.77
CA GLN A 183 -3.91 -13.54 25.85
C GLN A 183 -5.37 -13.61 25.37
N ALA A 184 -6.22 -12.70 25.81
CA ALA A 184 -7.64 -12.64 25.42
C ALA A 184 -7.82 -12.39 23.91
N CYS A 185 -6.93 -11.60 23.29
CA CYS A 185 -6.91 -11.36 21.87
C CYS A 185 -6.23 -12.47 21.05
N GLY A 186 -5.58 -13.42 21.69
CA GLY A 186 -4.87 -14.53 21.02
C GLY A 186 -3.68 -14.04 20.17
N ILE A 187 -2.93 -13.06 20.67
CA ILE A 187 -1.67 -12.63 20.04
C ILE A 187 -0.64 -13.74 20.25
N PRO A 188 0.04 -14.23 19.19
CA PRO A 188 1.09 -15.25 19.34
C PRO A 188 2.23 -14.75 20.24
N ASP A 189 2.83 -15.66 21.03
CA ASP A 189 3.86 -15.32 22.01
C ASP A 189 5.18 -14.85 21.37
N ASP A 190 5.42 -15.20 20.12
CA ASP A 190 6.61 -14.82 19.35
C ASP A 190 6.50 -13.42 18.70
N ILE A 191 5.34 -12.76 18.81
CA ILE A 191 5.17 -11.41 18.28
C ILE A 191 5.91 -10.39 19.14
N ALA A 192 6.96 -9.82 18.57
CA ALA A 192 7.74 -8.72 19.14
C ALA A 192 7.28 -7.36 18.60
N PHE A 193 7.57 -6.28 19.35
CA PHE A 193 7.33 -4.93 18.85
C PHE A 193 8.06 -4.68 17.54
N THR A 194 7.33 -4.19 16.57
CA THR A 194 7.84 -3.91 15.21
C THR A 194 7.26 -2.60 14.71
N THR A 195 8.11 -1.72 14.20
CA THR A 195 7.67 -0.44 13.63
C THR A 195 6.89 -0.63 12.34
N LYS A 196 6.03 0.31 11.97
CA LYS A 196 5.27 0.25 10.71
C LYS A 196 6.18 0.06 9.47
N PRO A 197 7.32 0.77 9.33
CA PRO A 197 8.27 0.50 8.24
C PRO A 197 8.79 -0.94 8.21
N MET A 198 9.09 -1.54 9.35
CA MET A 198 9.59 -2.92 9.41
C MET A 198 8.48 -3.96 9.19
N LEU A 199 7.22 -3.67 9.52
CA LEU A 199 6.07 -4.48 9.08
C LEU A 199 5.92 -4.44 7.55
N GLY A 200 6.08 -3.26 6.96
CA GLY A 200 6.12 -3.09 5.50
C GLY A 200 7.26 -3.86 4.85
N TRP A 201 8.45 -3.78 5.45
CA TRP A 201 9.60 -4.57 5.00
C TRP A 201 9.33 -6.07 4.99
N ALA A 202 8.76 -6.61 6.08
CA ALA A 202 8.46 -8.04 6.19
C ALA A 202 7.54 -8.54 5.08
N MET A 203 6.56 -7.72 4.66
CA MET A 203 5.67 -8.06 3.53
C MET A 203 6.42 -8.04 2.18
N ILE A 204 7.26 -7.01 1.94
CA ILE A 204 8.08 -6.91 0.71
C ILE A 204 9.05 -8.09 0.62
N GLU A 205 9.74 -8.40 1.71
CA GLU A 205 10.71 -9.50 1.78
C GLU A 205 10.05 -10.85 1.50
N ALA A 206 8.90 -11.12 2.12
CA ALA A 206 8.13 -12.35 1.90
C ALA A 206 7.68 -12.50 0.45
N LEU A 207 7.18 -11.42 -0.16
CA LEU A 207 6.78 -11.40 -1.57
C LEU A 207 7.98 -11.63 -2.50
N HIS A 208 9.10 -10.96 -2.24
CA HIS A 208 10.32 -11.09 -3.03
C HIS A 208 10.89 -12.51 -2.96
N GLN A 209 10.94 -13.11 -1.77
CA GLN A 209 11.39 -14.51 -1.57
C GLN A 209 10.48 -15.51 -2.28
N ALA A 210 9.17 -15.27 -2.29
CA ALA A 210 8.21 -16.11 -3.01
C ALA A 210 8.35 -16.01 -4.52
N SER A 211 8.97 -14.95 -5.05
CA SER A 211 9.15 -14.69 -6.49
C SER A 211 7.85 -14.84 -7.30
N SER A 212 6.73 -14.48 -6.70
CA SER A 212 5.39 -14.77 -7.24
C SER A 212 4.76 -13.60 -7.98
N LEU A 213 5.40 -12.43 -8.00
CA LEU A 213 4.85 -11.22 -8.62
C LEU A 213 5.98 -10.40 -9.24
N ARG A 214 5.81 -10.07 -10.51
CA ARG A 214 6.74 -9.18 -11.24
C ARG A 214 6.59 -7.76 -10.73
N CYS A 215 7.67 -7.20 -10.23
CA CYS A 215 7.76 -5.81 -9.79
C CYS A 215 9.21 -5.32 -9.85
N ARG A 216 9.36 -4.01 -9.88
CA ARG A 216 10.67 -3.37 -9.87
C ARG A 216 10.74 -2.24 -8.85
N TRP A 217 9.62 -1.63 -8.54
CA TRP A 217 9.54 -0.41 -7.75
C TRP A 217 8.84 -0.64 -6.42
N VAL A 218 9.24 0.15 -5.44
CA VAL A 218 8.52 0.30 -4.17
C VAL A 218 8.26 1.78 -3.96
N ALA A 219 7.00 2.18 -3.92
CA ALA A 219 6.58 3.54 -3.62
C ALA A 219 5.98 3.61 -2.22
N CYS A 220 6.34 4.64 -1.45
CA CYS A 220 5.80 4.84 -0.10
C CYS A 220 5.68 6.33 0.25
N ASP A 221 4.85 6.61 1.25
CA ASP A 221 4.66 7.94 1.80
C ASP A 221 5.81 8.37 2.74
N GLU A 222 5.71 9.59 3.26
CA GLU A 222 6.69 10.15 4.20
C GLU A 222 6.85 9.32 5.48
N GLY A 223 5.77 8.67 5.95
CA GLY A 223 5.78 7.84 7.14
C GLY A 223 6.76 6.65 7.03
N PHE A 224 6.86 6.08 5.84
CA PHE A 224 7.81 5.00 5.52
C PHE A 224 9.12 5.55 4.94
N GLY A 225 9.06 6.54 4.07
CA GLY A 225 10.23 7.07 3.36
C GLY A 225 11.26 7.77 4.24
N ARG A 226 10.88 8.22 5.43
CA ARG A 226 11.83 8.75 6.43
C ARG A 226 12.73 7.69 7.06
N ASP A 227 12.35 6.40 6.97
CA ASP A 227 13.12 5.30 7.53
C ASP A 227 14.20 4.84 6.56
N SER A 228 15.42 5.33 6.78
CA SER A 228 16.55 4.99 5.91
C SER A 228 16.91 3.51 5.94
N ALA A 229 16.64 2.79 7.04
CA ALA A 229 16.91 1.36 7.12
C ALA A 229 15.93 0.57 6.21
N LEU A 230 14.68 1.01 6.09
CA LEU A 230 13.73 0.45 5.11
C LEU A 230 14.26 0.66 3.69
N LEU A 231 14.70 1.88 3.35
CA LEU A 231 15.19 2.20 2.00
C LEU A 231 16.43 1.38 1.64
N ASP A 232 17.36 1.22 2.58
CA ASP A 232 18.58 0.43 2.36
C ASP A 232 18.28 -1.08 2.22
N LYS A 233 17.25 -1.58 2.92
CA LYS A 233 16.78 -2.96 2.77
C LYS A 233 16.12 -3.19 1.40
N ILE A 234 15.31 -2.26 0.90
CA ILE A 234 14.70 -2.32 -0.43
C ILE A 234 15.79 -2.32 -1.51
N ASP A 235 16.78 -1.43 -1.39
CA ASP A 235 17.94 -1.39 -2.28
C ASP A 235 18.72 -2.71 -2.27
N GLY A 236 18.89 -3.31 -1.09
CA GLY A 236 19.55 -4.60 -0.90
C GLY A 236 18.86 -5.77 -1.62
N LEU A 237 17.57 -5.69 -1.93
CA LEU A 237 16.87 -6.66 -2.79
C LEU A 237 17.04 -6.38 -4.29
N GLY A 238 17.72 -5.29 -4.67
CA GLY A 238 17.81 -4.84 -6.07
C GLY A 238 16.53 -4.19 -6.59
N LEU A 239 15.60 -3.83 -5.70
CA LEU A 239 14.39 -3.07 -6.04
C LEU A 239 14.68 -1.57 -6.00
N TRP A 240 13.94 -0.82 -6.80
CA TRP A 240 14.05 0.63 -6.83
C TRP A 240 12.94 1.24 -5.97
N TYR A 241 13.32 2.07 -5.02
CA TYR A 241 12.34 2.82 -4.23
C TYR A 241 12.06 4.20 -4.84
N PHE A 242 10.85 4.67 -4.62
CA PHE A 242 10.40 6.05 -4.82
C PHE A 242 9.67 6.48 -3.55
N ALA A 243 10.42 7.06 -2.62
CA ALA A 243 9.97 7.32 -1.26
C ALA A 243 9.75 8.81 -1.02
N GLU A 244 8.54 9.22 -0.63
CA GLU A 244 8.30 10.56 -0.14
C GLU A 244 9.05 10.75 1.18
N VAL A 245 9.77 11.88 1.32
CA VAL A 245 10.61 12.15 2.49
C VAL A 245 10.27 13.51 3.10
N PRO A 246 10.47 13.69 4.42
CA PRO A 246 10.27 14.97 5.09
C PRO A 246 11.09 16.10 4.45
N HIS A 247 10.58 17.31 4.52
CA HIS A 247 11.24 18.51 3.99
C HIS A 247 12.57 18.82 4.68
N ASP A 248 12.78 18.38 5.90
CA ASP A 248 14.02 18.51 6.67
C ASP A 248 15.03 17.37 6.42
N THR A 249 14.70 16.41 5.55
CA THR A 249 15.63 15.37 5.11
C THR A 249 16.89 16.02 4.53
N ARG A 250 18.06 15.53 4.97
CA ARG A 250 19.36 16.10 4.59
C ARG A 250 20.05 15.29 3.51
N ALA A 251 20.74 15.99 2.62
CA ALA A 251 21.57 15.40 1.58
C ALA A 251 22.74 16.34 1.23
N TRP A 252 23.80 15.78 0.69
CA TRP A 252 24.89 16.54 0.08
C TRP A 252 24.71 16.62 -1.44
N LEU A 253 25.07 17.74 -2.01
CA LEU A 253 25.10 17.92 -3.47
C LEU A 253 26.24 17.12 -4.12
N GLU A 254 27.35 16.99 -3.41
CA GLU A 254 28.54 16.23 -3.79
C GLU A 254 28.97 15.41 -2.58
N ARG A 255 29.60 14.25 -2.84
CA ARG A 255 30.08 13.36 -1.77
C ARG A 255 31.15 14.04 -0.94
N PRO A 256 30.93 14.29 0.36
CA PRO A 256 31.98 14.83 1.23
C PRO A 256 33.08 13.78 1.47
N ALA A 257 34.28 14.28 1.74
CA ALA A 257 35.39 13.42 2.10
C ALA A 257 35.22 12.87 3.54
N ILE A 258 35.55 11.60 3.70
CA ILE A 258 35.59 10.92 5.00
C ILE A 258 36.99 10.34 5.24
N ALA A 259 37.42 10.30 6.49
CA ALA A 259 38.68 9.70 6.87
C ALA A 259 38.59 9.13 8.29
N ILE A 260 39.42 8.15 8.60
CA ILE A 260 39.67 7.74 9.98
C ILE A 260 40.56 8.82 10.62
N PRO A 261 40.09 9.52 11.69
CA PRO A 261 40.86 10.56 12.32
C PRO A 261 42.24 10.02 12.77
N PRO A 262 43.32 10.82 12.61
CA PRO A 262 44.64 10.41 13.07
C PRO A 262 44.64 10.17 14.58
N TRP A 263 45.21 9.10 15.01
CA TRP A 263 45.29 8.80 16.43
C TRP A 263 46.21 9.79 17.15
N SER A 264 45.70 10.42 18.21
CA SER A 264 46.45 11.42 18.99
C SER A 264 47.59 10.83 19.84
N GLY A 265 47.80 9.51 19.82
CA GLY A 265 48.79 8.83 20.67
C GLY A 265 48.32 8.53 22.08
N ARG A 266 47.08 8.97 22.45
CA ARG A 266 46.47 8.73 23.77
C ARG A 266 45.07 8.14 23.60
N GLY A 267 44.71 7.20 24.47
CA GLY A 267 43.38 6.54 24.44
C GLY A 267 43.26 5.49 23.33
N ARG A 268 42.01 5.06 23.06
CA ARG A 268 41.68 4.08 22.02
C ARG A 268 41.79 4.73 20.63
N LYS A 269 42.38 4.03 19.65
CA LYS A 269 42.38 4.48 18.26
C LYS A 269 40.94 4.69 17.77
N PRO A 270 40.65 5.76 17.01
CA PRO A 270 39.34 5.94 16.38
C PRO A 270 39.06 4.73 15.47
N PRO A 271 37.96 3.99 15.66
CA PRO A 271 37.70 2.79 14.88
C PRO A 271 36.87 3.03 13.63
N ARG A 272 36.32 4.24 13.45
CA ARG A 272 35.31 4.57 12.41
C ARG A 272 35.71 5.80 11.62
N GLU A 273 35.32 5.79 10.37
CA GLU A 273 35.37 6.95 9.49
C GLU A 273 34.49 8.09 10.04
N GLN A 274 34.92 9.32 9.82
CA GLN A 274 34.23 10.56 10.16
C GLN A 274 34.39 11.55 9.00
N LEU A 275 33.50 12.56 8.93
CA LEU A 275 33.70 13.66 8.00
C LEU A 275 35.04 14.36 8.31
N VAL A 276 35.77 14.76 7.27
CA VAL A 276 36.95 15.62 7.47
C VAL A 276 36.53 16.99 8.00
N LEU A 277 37.45 17.68 8.68
CA LEU A 277 37.17 18.92 9.39
C LEU A 277 36.48 20.01 8.52
N ASP A 278 36.85 20.07 7.24
CA ASP A 278 36.33 21.08 6.29
C ASP A 278 35.24 20.49 5.37
N ALA A 279 34.65 19.36 5.72
CA ALA A 279 33.57 18.77 4.92
C ALA A 279 32.35 19.69 4.90
N PRO A 280 31.70 19.88 3.75
CA PRO A 280 30.50 20.69 3.68
C PRO A 280 29.36 20.07 4.50
N GLU A 281 28.57 20.92 5.15
CA GLU A 281 27.36 20.47 5.84
C GLU A 281 26.28 20.00 4.84
N PRO A 282 25.51 18.96 5.17
CA PRO A 282 24.40 18.55 4.33
C PRO A 282 23.28 19.58 4.39
N GLN A 283 22.68 19.87 3.24
CA GLN A 283 21.54 20.76 3.11
C GLN A 283 20.23 20.00 3.25
N THR A 284 19.17 20.65 3.71
CA THR A 284 17.83 20.07 3.65
C THR A 284 17.34 20.02 2.19
N VAL A 285 16.49 19.03 1.87
CA VAL A 285 15.94 18.88 0.52
C VAL A 285 15.16 20.13 0.07
N VAL A 286 14.55 20.87 1.01
CA VAL A 286 13.89 22.15 0.72
C VAL A 286 14.89 23.24 0.38
N GLN A 287 16.05 23.33 1.06
CA GLN A 287 17.12 24.26 0.70
C GLN A 287 17.65 23.97 -0.71
N ILE A 288 17.86 22.69 -1.03
CA ILE A 288 18.28 22.26 -2.37
C ILE A 288 17.21 22.66 -3.41
N ALA A 289 15.92 22.41 -3.12
CA ALA A 289 14.82 22.77 -4.01
C ALA A 289 14.75 24.28 -4.27
N SER A 290 14.95 25.10 -3.23
CA SER A 290 14.90 26.56 -3.32
C SER A 290 16.07 27.16 -4.10
N ALA A 291 17.21 26.46 -4.16
CA ALA A 291 18.39 26.87 -4.90
C ALA A 291 18.35 26.46 -6.38
N LEU A 292 17.37 25.66 -6.82
CA LEU A 292 17.25 25.27 -8.22
C LEU A 292 16.78 26.45 -9.08
N PRO A 293 17.39 26.65 -10.25
CA PRO A 293 16.96 27.67 -11.20
C PRO A 293 15.59 27.31 -11.79
N SER A 294 14.87 28.30 -12.28
CA SER A 294 13.50 28.12 -12.81
C SER A 294 13.41 27.15 -14.01
N ASP A 295 14.45 27.09 -14.83
CA ASP A 295 14.57 26.20 -15.98
C ASP A 295 14.83 24.73 -15.62
N ALA A 296 15.17 24.43 -14.36
CA ALA A 296 15.24 23.06 -13.86
C ALA A 296 13.87 22.41 -13.65
N TRP A 297 12.79 23.20 -13.67
CA TRP A 297 11.44 22.74 -13.46
C TRP A 297 10.71 22.54 -14.78
N THR A 298 10.10 21.38 -14.95
CA THR A 298 9.33 21.02 -16.15
C THR A 298 7.92 20.62 -15.77
N ARG A 299 6.92 21.12 -16.51
CA ARG A 299 5.53 20.70 -16.36
C ARG A 299 5.33 19.30 -16.95
N GLN A 300 4.72 18.42 -16.18
CA GLN A 300 4.45 17.04 -16.56
C GLN A 300 3.02 16.66 -16.18
N VAL A 301 2.37 15.89 -17.02
CA VAL A 301 1.10 15.23 -16.71
C VAL A 301 1.43 13.96 -15.92
N ILE A 302 0.84 13.83 -14.73
CA ILE A 302 1.04 12.65 -13.86
C ILE A 302 0.07 11.55 -14.28
N LYS A 303 -1.20 11.92 -14.42
CA LYS A 303 -2.29 11.02 -14.85
C LYS A 303 -3.48 11.84 -15.32
N GLU A 304 -4.39 11.18 -16.03
CA GLU A 304 -5.73 11.73 -16.24
C GLU A 304 -6.54 11.65 -14.95
N GLY A 305 -7.25 12.71 -14.63
CA GLY A 305 -8.17 12.79 -13.49
C GLY A 305 -9.60 12.99 -13.97
N SER A 306 -10.60 12.84 -13.09
CA SER A 306 -12.02 13.03 -13.39
C SER A 306 -12.36 14.44 -13.91
N ASN A 307 -11.55 15.46 -13.55
CA ASN A 307 -11.71 16.85 -13.93
C ASN A 307 -10.63 17.33 -14.92
N GLY A 308 -10.01 16.41 -15.66
CA GLY A 308 -8.91 16.69 -16.59
C GLY A 308 -7.54 16.25 -16.06
N PRO A 309 -6.46 16.45 -16.83
CA PRO A 309 -5.13 15.95 -16.50
C PRO A 309 -4.58 16.57 -15.21
N ILE A 310 -4.07 15.74 -14.32
CA ILE A 310 -3.35 16.19 -13.13
C ILE A 310 -1.93 16.56 -13.52
N VAL A 311 -1.63 17.85 -13.48
CA VAL A 311 -0.37 18.44 -13.89
C VAL A 311 0.40 18.94 -12.67
N ALA A 312 1.71 18.70 -12.64
CA ALA A 312 2.61 19.30 -11.66
C ALA A 312 3.94 19.68 -12.31
N GLU A 313 4.70 20.53 -11.65
CA GLU A 313 6.08 20.84 -12.04
C GLU A 313 7.03 19.89 -11.32
N PHE A 314 7.98 19.34 -12.08
CA PHE A 314 8.98 18.42 -11.57
C PHE A 314 10.39 18.95 -11.81
N ALA A 315 11.25 18.76 -10.81
CA ALA A 315 12.69 18.89 -10.93
C ALA A 315 13.38 17.67 -10.35
N GLN A 316 14.57 17.34 -10.81
CA GLN A 316 15.33 16.22 -10.28
C GLN A 316 16.82 16.56 -10.22
N ARG A 317 17.50 16.01 -9.21
CA ARG A 317 18.94 16.17 -9.03
C ARG A 317 19.55 14.94 -8.37
N ARG A 318 20.78 14.59 -8.74
CA ARG A 318 21.56 13.60 -7.99
C ARG A 318 22.10 14.23 -6.72
N VAL A 319 21.95 13.52 -5.61
CA VAL A 319 22.40 13.90 -4.28
C VAL A 319 22.99 12.69 -3.56
N VAL A 320 23.80 12.93 -2.54
CA VAL A 320 24.29 11.89 -1.64
C VAL A 320 23.44 11.91 -0.38
N ALA A 321 22.70 10.84 -0.14
CA ALA A 321 21.87 10.69 1.05
C ALA A 321 22.72 10.64 2.32
N VAL A 322 22.17 11.17 3.41
CA VAL A 322 22.82 11.04 4.75
C VAL A 322 22.44 9.69 5.35
N ARG A 323 23.43 8.99 5.92
CA ARG A 323 23.23 7.76 6.70
C ARG A 323 24.05 7.87 7.98
N GLU A 324 23.39 7.93 9.12
CA GLU A 324 24.05 8.06 10.43
C GLU A 324 25.09 9.21 10.51
N GLY A 325 24.79 10.33 9.84
CA GLY A 325 25.67 11.49 9.78
C GLY A 325 26.86 11.38 8.78
N LEU A 326 26.93 10.30 8.04
CA LEU A 326 27.96 10.04 7.01
C LEU A 326 27.35 10.00 5.61
N PRO A 327 28.17 10.13 4.53
CA PRO A 327 27.70 10.02 3.16
C PRO A 327 27.26 8.58 2.84
N GLY A 328 25.99 8.42 2.58
CA GLY A 328 25.35 7.18 2.13
C GLY A 328 25.35 7.01 0.61
N PRO A 329 24.36 6.34 0.02
CA PRO A 329 24.27 6.14 -1.43
C PRO A 329 23.99 7.43 -2.19
N GLU A 330 24.41 7.45 -3.46
CA GLU A 330 23.95 8.47 -4.40
C GLU A 330 22.56 8.11 -4.92
N VAL A 331 21.63 9.06 -4.78
CA VAL A 331 20.23 8.86 -5.09
C VAL A 331 19.68 10.03 -5.91
N TRP A 332 18.54 9.83 -6.52
CA TRP A 332 17.76 10.93 -7.07
C TRP A 332 17.01 11.65 -5.95
N LEU A 333 17.15 12.96 -5.87
CA LEU A 333 16.17 13.85 -5.24
C LEU A 333 15.20 14.27 -6.35
N VAL A 334 13.93 13.87 -6.21
CA VAL A 334 12.85 14.26 -7.10
C VAL A 334 11.94 15.22 -6.36
N LEU A 335 11.63 16.33 -7.00
CA LEU A 335 10.83 17.41 -6.45
C LEU A 335 9.57 17.56 -7.31
N ARG A 336 8.43 17.61 -6.67
CA ARG A 336 7.14 17.84 -7.30
C ARG A 336 6.49 19.06 -6.68
N ARG A 337 6.12 20.03 -7.50
CA ARG A 337 5.41 21.24 -7.07
C ARG A 337 4.03 21.29 -7.71
N ASN A 338 3.00 21.41 -6.88
CA ASN A 338 1.65 21.63 -7.36
C ASN A 338 1.56 22.98 -8.07
N VAL A 339 0.99 23.02 -9.28
CA VAL A 339 0.93 24.27 -10.11
C VAL A 339 -0.02 25.30 -9.54
N GLU A 340 -1.05 24.88 -8.80
CA GLU A 340 -2.10 25.74 -8.27
C GLU A 340 -1.78 26.22 -6.86
N THR A 341 -1.41 25.28 -5.97
CA THR A 341 -1.17 25.58 -4.55
C THR A 341 0.27 25.94 -4.23
N GLY A 342 1.21 25.59 -5.12
CA GLY A 342 2.65 25.71 -4.86
C GLY A 342 3.18 24.69 -3.85
N GLU A 343 2.36 23.76 -3.36
CA GLU A 343 2.79 22.71 -2.42
C GLU A 343 3.94 21.90 -3.01
N LEU A 344 5.02 21.79 -2.23
CA LEU A 344 6.21 21.03 -2.61
C LEU A 344 6.15 19.65 -1.94
N LYS A 345 6.36 18.60 -2.73
CA LYS A 345 6.63 17.24 -2.26
C LYS A 345 8.03 16.81 -2.66
N THR A 346 8.71 16.12 -1.78
CA THR A 346 10.12 15.74 -1.91
C THR A 346 10.25 14.22 -1.83
N TYR A 347 10.99 13.63 -2.79
CA TYR A 347 11.17 12.19 -2.88
C TYR A 347 12.65 11.84 -3.05
N LEU A 348 13.04 10.68 -2.50
CA LEU A 348 14.31 10.03 -2.81
C LEU A 348 14.08 8.75 -3.61
N SER A 349 15.01 8.45 -4.54
CA SER A 349 14.96 7.23 -5.32
C SER A 349 16.38 6.72 -5.65
N ASN A 350 16.61 5.41 -5.42
CA ASN A 350 17.84 4.70 -5.81
C ASN A 350 17.86 4.26 -7.28
N ALA A 351 16.87 4.65 -8.07
CA ALA A 351 16.81 4.32 -9.49
C ALA A 351 18.12 4.70 -10.21
N PRO A 352 18.55 3.93 -11.24
CA PRO A 352 19.79 4.17 -11.96
C PRO A 352 19.93 5.61 -12.47
N VAL A 353 21.16 6.09 -12.59
CA VAL A 353 21.47 7.44 -13.06
C VAL A 353 20.88 7.75 -14.44
N ARG A 354 20.72 6.74 -15.29
CA ARG A 354 20.13 6.85 -16.64
C ARG A 354 18.59 6.92 -16.63
N THR A 355 17.94 6.82 -15.47
CA THR A 355 16.47 6.85 -15.38
C THR A 355 15.96 8.21 -15.82
N HIS A 356 15.12 8.21 -16.86
CA HIS A 356 14.54 9.43 -17.40
C HIS A 356 13.48 10.01 -16.45
N GLN A 357 13.35 11.34 -16.42
CA GLN A 357 12.41 12.04 -15.54
C GLN A 357 10.97 11.54 -15.70
N SER A 358 10.53 11.28 -16.93
CA SER A 358 9.18 10.78 -17.20
C SER A 358 8.87 9.45 -16.49
N ARG A 359 9.88 8.59 -16.26
CA ARG A 359 9.70 7.37 -15.48
C ARG A 359 9.48 7.67 -14.00
N LEU A 360 10.23 8.62 -13.43
CA LEU A 360 10.05 9.05 -12.05
C LEU A 360 8.71 9.75 -11.83
N VAL A 361 8.27 10.55 -12.82
CA VAL A 361 6.93 11.15 -12.84
C VAL A 361 5.85 10.09 -12.86
N TRP A 362 5.98 9.08 -13.72
CA TRP A 362 5.04 7.96 -13.80
C TRP A 362 4.94 7.22 -12.46
N VAL A 363 6.07 6.83 -11.86
CA VAL A 363 6.08 6.15 -10.55
C VAL A 363 5.42 7.00 -9.46
N SER A 364 5.60 8.33 -9.48
CA SER A 364 4.96 9.22 -8.52
C SER A 364 3.42 9.15 -8.53
N GLY A 365 2.83 8.77 -9.66
CA GLY A 365 1.39 8.55 -9.81
C GLY A 365 0.92 7.17 -9.36
N MET A 366 1.84 6.20 -9.19
CA MET A 366 1.48 4.82 -8.90
C MET A 366 1.15 4.55 -7.42
N ARG A 367 1.26 5.52 -6.53
CA ARG A 367 0.85 5.40 -5.14
C ARG A 367 -0.67 5.57 -4.94
N TRP A 368 -1.31 6.43 -5.75
CA TRP A 368 -2.76 6.67 -5.64
C TRP A 368 -3.65 5.44 -5.75
N PRO A 369 -3.35 4.42 -6.58
CA PRO A 369 -4.14 3.19 -6.62
C PRO A 369 -4.33 2.52 -5.27
N LEU A 370 -3.37 2.61 -4.33
CA LEU A 370 -3.54 2.04 -3.00
C LEU A 370 -4.57 2.83 -2.16
N GLU A 371 -4.59 4.15 -2.28
CA GLU A 371 -5.62 5.00 -1.67
C GLU A 371 -7.01 4.61 -2.21
N THR A 372 -7.12 4.39 -3.52
CA THR A 372 -8.36 3.88 -4.17
C THR A 372 -8.76 2.51 -3.61
N CYS A 373 -7.80 1.57 -3.41
CA CYS A 373 -8.10 0.29 -2.78
C CYS A 373 -8.70 0.45 -1.38
N PHE A 374 -8.21 1.42 -0.59
CA PHE A 374 -8.77 1.68 0.74
C PHE A 374 -10.16 2.29 0.68
N GLU A 375 -10.40 3.24 -0.23
CA GLU A 375 -11.71 3.85 -0.45
C GLU A 375 -12.72 2.79 -0.87
N GLU A 376 -12.42 2.01 -1.91
CA GLU A 376 -13.27 0.91 -2.39
C GLU A 376 -13.49 -0.15 -1.32
N GLY A 377 -12.42 -0.56 -0.62
CA GLY A 377 -12.46 -1.54 0.45
C GLY A 377 -13.37 -1.11 1.61
N LYS A 378 -13.27 0.16 2.04
CA LYS A 378 -14.10 0.70 3.12
C LYS A 378 -15.53 0.97 2.68
N GLN A 379 -15.72 1.53 1.50
CA GLN A 379 -17.04 1.92 1.00
C GLN A 379 -17.85 0.72 0.52
N TYR A 380 -17.24 -0.23 -0.20
CA TYR A 380 -17.97 -1.29 -0.90
C TYR A 380 -17.78 -2.68 -0.31
N LEU A 381 -16.74 -2.93 0.49
CA LEU A 381 -16.38 -4.27 0.96
C LEU A 381 -16.33 -4.41 2.49
N GLY A 382 -16.69 -3.36 3.21
CA GLY A 382 -16.72 -3.41 4.67
C GLY A 382 -15.35 -3.64 5.32
N LEU A 383 -14.26 -3.18 4.70
CA LEU A 383 -12.90 -3.31 5.22
C LEU A 383 -12.77 -2.78 6.67
N GLY A 384 -13.60 -1.80 7.06
CA GLY A 384 -13.68 -1.23 8.41
C GLY A 384 -14.82 -1.76 9.29
N ASP A 385 -15.76 -2.56 8.74
CA ASP A 385 -17.03 -2.92 9.38
C ASP A 385 -16.94 -4.11 10.35
N TYR A 386 -15.79 -4.76 10.42
CA TYR A 386 -15.59 -5.94 11.26
C TYR A 386 -15.74 -5.64 12.76
N GLU A 387 -16.26 -6.63 13.47
CA GLU A 387 -16.47 -6.61 14.93
C GLU A 387 -15.58 -7.60 15.68
N VAL A 388 -14.74 -8.36 14.95
CA VAL A 388 -13.80 -9.30 15.54
C VAL A 388 -12.75 -8.57 16.38
N ARG A 389 -12.39 -9.17 17.51
CA ARG A 389 -11.47 -8.58 18.50
C ARG A 389 -10.11 -9.27 18.55
N SER A 390 -10.04 -10.52 18.05
CA SER A 390 -8.84 -11.34 18.11
C SER A 390 -7.83 -10.97 17.02
N TRP A 391 -6.56 -11.31 17.27
CA TRP A 391 -5.47 -11.23 16.30
C TRP A 391 -5.79 -11.99 15.01
N ARG A 392 -6.16 -13.25 15.16
CA ARG A 392 -6.54 -14.11 14.03
C ARG A 392 -7.72 -13.56 13.26
N GLY A 393 -8.78 -13.17 13.96
CA GLY A 393 -9.99 -12.64 13.31
C GLY A 393 -9.71 -11.39 12.46
N TRP A 394 -8.83 -10.49 12.92
CA TRP A 394 -8.43 -9.33 12.14
C TRP A 394 -7.71 -9.73 10.85
N HIS A 395 -6.71 -10.61 10.95
CA HIS A 395 -5.95 -11.06 9.77
C HIS A 395 -6.83 -11.83 8.77
N HIS A 396 -7.70 -12.69 9.26
CA HIS A 396 -8.67 -13.43 8.44
C HIS A 396 -9.63 -12.49 7.71
N HIS A 397 -10.24 -11.52 8.42
CA HIS A 397 -11.13 -10.54 7.81
C HIS A 397 -10.40 -9.76 6.70
N MET A 398 -9.24 -9.21 6.98
CA MET A 398 -8.48 -8.43 6.00
C MET A 398 -8.08 -9.27 4.78
N THR A 399 -7.69 -10.54 4.98
CA THR A 399 -7.40 -11.45 3.88
C THR A 399 -8.60 -11.65 2.97
N LEU A 400 -9.79 -11.92 3.54
CA LEU A 400 -11.00 -12.11 2.73
C LEU A 400 -11.47 -10.82 2.05
N CYS A 401 -11.25 -9.66 2.67
CA CYS A 401 -11.48 -8.36 2.02
C CYS A 401 -10.53 -8.13 0.83
N ILE A 402 -9.25 -8.51 0.96
CA ILE A 402 -8.27 -8.46 -0.14
C ILE A 402 -8.75 -9.32 -1.33
N LEU A 403 -9.22 -10.53 -1.06
CA LEU A 403 -9.75 -11.40 -2.13
C LEU A 403 -11.02 -10.80 -2.77
N ALA A 404 -11.96 -10.32 -1.97
CA ALA A 404 -13.18 -9.70 -2.48
C ALA A 404 -12.88 -8.44 -3.32
N HIS A 405 -11.91 -7.63 -2.89
CA HIS A 405 -11.47 -6.46 -3.66
C HIS A 405 -10.86 -6.86 -5.01
N PHE A 406 -9.97 -7.84 -5.02
CA PHE A 406 -9.35 -8.28 -6.26
C PHE A 406 -10.36 -8.90 -7.24
N PHE A 407 -11.38 -9.60 -6.74
CA PHE A 407 -12.48 -10.06 -7.58
C PHE A 407 -13.16 -8.87 -8.29
N LEU A 408 -13.48 -7.80 -7.58
CA LEU A 408 -14.07 -6.60 -8.20
C LEU A 408 -13.15 -5.98 -9.26
N VAL A 409 -11.85 -5.90 -8.99
CA VAL A 409 -10.86 -5.40 -9.95
C VAL A 409 -10.83 -6.27 -11.21
N ARG A 410 -10.87 -7.60 -11.08
CA ARG A 410 -10.95 -8.53 -12.22
C ARG A 410 -12.19 -8.28 -13.07
N VAL A 411 -13.35 -8.16 -12.43
CA VAL A 411 -14.63 -7.86 -13.11
C VAL A 411 -14.54 -6.51 -13.83
N GLN A 412 -14.05 -5.48 -13.19
CA GLN A 412 -13.87 -4.15 -13.79
C GLN A 412 -12.93 -4.20 -15.01
N CYS A 413 -11.80 -4.90 -14.91
CA CYS A 413 -10.85 -5.04 -16.01
C CYS A 413 -11.47 -5.78 -17.21
N ARG A 414 -12.27 -6.82 -16.96
CA ARG A 414 -13.00 -7.54 -18.00
C ARG A 414 -14.04 -6.67 -18.68
N LEU A 415 -14.89 -5.98 -17.92
CA LEU A 415 -15.94 -5.12 -18.46
C LEU A 415 -15.38 -3.96 -19.30
N LYS A 416 -14.23 -3.41 -18.89
CA LYS A 416 -13.52 -2.39 -19.71
C LYS A 416 -13.05 -2.95 -21.05
N LYS A 417 -12.51 -4.16 -21.08
CA LYS A 417 -12.07 -4.81 -22.34
C LYS A 417 -13.24 -5.12 -23.27
N SER A 418 -14.42 -5.46 -22.75
CA SER A 418 -15.60 -5.75 -23.56
C SER A 418 -16.32 -4.51 -24.09
N SER A 419 -16.09 -3.34 -23.48
CA SER A 419 -16.70 -2.06 -23.91
C SER A 419 -15.84 -1.28 -24.91
N GLU A 420 -14.60 -1.70 -25.21
CA GLU A 420 -13.79 -1.10 -26.27
C GLU A 420 -14.25 -1.68 -27.62
N PRO A 421 -14.80 -0.87 -28.57
CA PRO A 421 -15.09 -1.35 -29.91
C PRO A 421 -13.77 -1.74 -30.60
N ASP A 422 -13.78 -2.90 -31.27
CA ASP A 422 -12.65 -3.38 -32.08
C ASP A 422 -12.16 -2.26 -33.02
N GLY A 423 -11.01 -1.63 -32.71
CA GLY A 423 -10.30 -0.75 -33.62
C GLY A 423 -10.19 0.73 -33.24
N ALA A 424 -10.55 1.20 -32.06
CA ALA A 424 -10.37 2.61 -31.71
C ALA A 424 -9.51 2.79 -30.45
N ALA A 425 -8.25 3.15 -30.63
CA ALA A 425 -7.43 3.77 -29.58
C ALA A 425 -7.94 5.22 -29.33
N GLY A 426 -8.97 5.38 -28.49
CA GLY A 426 -9.48 6.67 -28.04
C GLY A 426 -9.14 6.92 -26.56
N PRO A 427 -9.24 8.17 -26.05
CA PRO A 427 -8.78 8.52 -24.70
C PRO A 427 -9.60 7.79 -23.63
N ARG A 428 -8.86 7.08 -22.78
CA ARG A 428 -9.39 6.21 -21.71
C ARG A 428 -9.83 7.04 -20.50
N THR A 429 -11.09 7.09 -20.21
CA THR A 429 -11.67 7.67 -18.98
C THR A 429 -11.76 6.64 -17.87
N ALA A 430 -11.44 7.09 -16.66
CA ALA A 430 -11.52 6.48 -15.32
C ALA A 430 -10.49 5.38 -14.99
N VAL A 431 -9.69 5.70 -13.97
CA VAL A 431 -8.66 4.87 -13.32
C VAL A 431 -7.73 4.16 -14.31
N GLN A 432 -7.07 4.97 -15.14
CA GLN A 432 -5.90 4.49 -15.84
C GLN A 432 -4.70 4.61 -14.91
N CYS A 433 -4.12 3.48 -14.50
CA CYS A 433 -2.72 3.49 -14.16
C CYS A 433 -1.98 4.15 -15.32
N PRO A 434 -1.13 5.16 -15.09
CA PRO A 434 -0.43 5.84 -16.16
C PRO A 434 0.41 4.82 -16.95
N THR A 435 0.28 4.81 -18.27
CA THR A 435 1.08 3.96 -19.14
C THR A 435 2.54 4.41 -19.09
N PRO A 436 3.53 3.52 -18.93
CA PRO A 436 4.92 3.93 -18.95
C PRO A 436 5.28 4.60 -20.27
N PRO A 437 6.04 5.72 -20.25
CA PRO A 437 6.55 6.32 -21.48
C PRO A 437 7.39 5.30 -22.21
N GLY A 438 7.21 5.21 -23.52
CA GLY A 438 7.96 4.31 -24.39
C GLY A 438 9.48 4.45 -24.19
N VAL A 439 10.21 3.35 -24.32
CA VAL A 439 11.68 3.25 -24.20
C VAL A 439 12.35 4.08 -25.29
#